data_8ed0b000bf838c4a02a7b54237568d25
#
_entry.id   8ed0b000bf838c4a02a7b54237568d25
#
_cell.length_a   1.000
_cell.length_b   1.000
_cell.length_c   1.000
_cell.angle_alpha   90.00
_cell.angle_beta   90.00
_cell.angle_gamma   90.00
#
_symmetry.space_group_name_H-M   'P 1'
#
loop_
_entity.id
_entity.type
_entity.pdbx_description
1 polymer ?
#
loop_
_entity_poly.entity_id
_entity_poly.type
_entity_poly.pdbx_seq_one_letter_code
_entity_poly.pdbx_strand_id
1 'polypeptide(L)'
;MRGQIYMARDRRDTYYWRAKDEGYRSRAAYKLFQINEKHDVIKEGDTIVDLGAAPGGWLEVAKKISGGKIVGVDLRRIKEIEGVDTIKGDITSDETIKKIIELVGEGGADVVICDAAPNLSGNWSLDHARSIDLTTSALECAKKILKPKGHFIVKVFQGDMFKEYMDKVRDSFTYTRAFSPKASRQESAEIYVIGKKLLTAPLKIDDKFDVTIKKIGSKGNGIAFVEDFVVFVQDEVKKGDLVRIKIVDVKPEFAFAIVIARYAPDGSKKEE
;
A
#
# COMPACT_ATOMS: atom_id res chain seq x y z
N MET A 1 -28.86 0.41 44.38
CA MET A 1 -27.73 0.43 43.43
C MET A 1 -27.49 -1.01 42.96
N ARG A 2 -27.91 -1.33 41.72
CA ARG A 2 -27.64 -2.65 41.13
C ARG A 2 -26.32 -2.52 40.35
N GLY A 3 -25.26 -3.15 40.88
CA GLY A 3 -23.99 -3.24 40.19
C GLY A 3 -24.16 -4.00 38.90
N GLN A 4 -23.88 -3.35 37.78
CA GLN A 4 -23.71 -4.03 36.50
C GLN A 4 -22.46 -4.89 36.57
N ILE A 5 -22.64 -6.19 36.70
CA ILE A 5 -21.57 -7.17 36.53
C ILE A 5 -21.20 -7.13 35.04
N TYR A 6 -20.08 -6.51 34.69
CA TYR A 6 -19.46 -6.67 33.38
C TYR A 6 -19.03 -8.14 33.24
N MET A 7 -19.90 -8.96 32.65
CA MET A 7 -19.48 -10.29 32.20
C MET A 7 -18.31 -10.13 31.24
N ALA A 8 -17.19 -10.76 31.53
CA ALA A 8 -16.05 -10.86 30.61
C ALA A 8 -16.58 -11.41 29.29
N ARG A 9 -16.49 -10.62 28.23
CA ARG A 9 -16.96 -11.00 26.87
C ARG A 9 -16.30 -12.31 26.48
N ASP A 10 -17.10 -13.36 26.20
CA ASP A 10 -16.57 -14.59 25.61
C ASP A 10 -16.02 -14.25 24.20
N ARG A 11 -14.68 -14.26 24.11
CA ARG A 11 -13.98 -13.97 22.83
C ARG A 11 -13.96 -15.16 21.89
N ARG A 12 -14.59 -16.30 22.28
CA ARG A 12 -14.59 -17.58 21.57
C ARG A 12 -15.85 -17.70 20.72
N ASP A 13 -15.84 -17.12 19.52
CA ASP A 13 -16.89 -17.26 18.50
C ASP A 13 -16.62 -18.45 17.56
N THR A 14 -17.52 -18.69 16.60
CA THR A 14 -17.44 -19.77 15.61
C THR A 14 -16.09 -19.77 14.88
N TYR A 15 -15.56 -18.60 14.51
CA TYR A 15 -14.27 -18.50 13.80
C TYR A 15 -13.08 -18.83 14.72
N TYR A 16 -13.20 -18.58 16.04
CA TYR A 16 -12.17 -19.00 16.99
C TYR A 16 -12.05 -20.52 17.07
N TRP A 17 -13.17 -21.20 17.22
CA TRP A 17 -13.18 -22.67 17.30
C TRP A 17 -12.74 -23.30 15.99
N ARG A 18 -13.23 -22.79 14.89
CA ARG A 18 -12.84 -23.23 13.56
C ARG A 18 -11.33 -23.06 13.31
N ALA A 19 -10.74 -21.91 13.71
CA ALA A 19 -9.29 -21.70 13.59
C ALA A 19 -8.50 -22.72 14.40
N LYS A 20 -8.99 -23.07 15.61
CA LYS A 20 -8.36 -24.07 16.46
C LYS A 20 -8.43 -25.47 15.85
N ASP A 21 -9.58 -25.84 15.29
CA ASP A 21 -9.81 -27.15 14.68
C ASP A 21 -9.01 -27.32 13.37
N GLU A 22 -8.89 -26.25 12.57
CA GLU A 22 -8.12 -26.22 11.32
C GLU A 22 -6.62 -25.92 11.53
N GLY A 23 -6.17 -25.68 12.79
CA GLY A 23 -4.77 -25.48 13.15
C GLY A 23 -4.21 -24.08 12.90
N TYR A 24 -5.05 -23.08 12.56
CA TYR A 24 -4.58 -21.69 12.39
C TYR A 24 -4.24 -21.04 13.70
N ARG A 25 -3.18 -20.22 13.72
CA ARG A 25 -2.70 -19.49 14.92
C ARG A 25 -3.67 -18.45 15.44
N SER A 26 -4.59 -17.97 14.60
CA SER A 26 -5.60 -17.00 15.00
C SER A 26 -6.84 -17.05 14.10
N ARG A 27 -7.98 -16.64 14.65
CA ARG A 27 -9.22 -16.47 13.90
C ARG A 27 -9.12 -15.42 12.78
N ALA A 28 -8.14 -14.53 12.86
CA ALA A 28 -7.89 -13.52 11.86
C ALA A 28 -7.55 -14.12 10.48
N ALA A 29 -7.10 -15.38 10.42
CA ALA A 29 -6.91 -16.15 9.18
C ALA A 29 -8.12 -16.05 8.24
N TYR A 30 -9.35 -16.19 8.76
CA TYR A 30 -10.57 -16.14 7.95
C TYR A 30 -10.88 -14.77 7.38
N LYS A 31 -10.39 -13.70 7.99
CA LYS A 31 -10.55 -12.36 7.45
C LYS A 31 -9.79 -12.23 6.13
N LEU A 32 -8.54 -12.70 6.07
CA LEU A 32 -7.72 -12.66 4.86
C LEU A 32 -8.30 -13.56 3.76
N PHE A 33 -8.78 -14.77 4.10
CA PHE A 33 -9.47 -15.63 3.14
C PHE A 33 -10.66 -14.92 2.51
N GLN A 34 -11.55 -14.31 3.31
CA GLN A 34 -12.74 -13.62 2.82
C GLN A 34 -12.41 -12.36 2.01
N ILE A 35 -11.35 -11.63 2.40
CA ILE A 35 -10.86 -10.50 1.62
C ILE A 35 -10.37 -11.00 0.26
N ASN A 36 -9.56 -12.06 0.24
CA ASN A 36 -9.01 -12.56 -1.01
C ASN A 36 -10.08 -13.19 -1.91
N GLU A 37 -11.00 -13.97 -1.37
CA GLU A 37 -12.15 -14.52 -2.09
C GLU A 37 -12.98 -13.43 -2.79
N LYS A 38 -13.21 -12.31 -2.10
CA LYS A 38 -14.03 -11.22 -2.62
C LYS A 38 -13.30 -10.29 -3.57
N HIS A 39 -12.02 -10.04 -3.32
CA HIS A 39 -11.28 -8.99 -4.01
C HIS A 39 -10.13 -9.51 -4.87
N ASP A 40 -9.78 -10.80 -4.75
CA ASP A 40 -8.77 -11.43 -5.58
C ASP A 40 -7.47 -10.60 -5.64
N VAL A 41 -6.88 -10.37 -4.45
CA VAL A 41 -5.70 -9.51 -4.25
C VAL A 41 -4.40 -10.31 -4.32
N ILE A 42 -4.39 -11.48 -3.68
CA ILE A 42 -3.24 -12.39 -3.60
C ILE A 42 -3.40 -13.48 -4.67
N LYS A 43 -2.37 -13.69 -5.45
CA LYS A 43 -2.28 -14.71 -6.51
C LYS A 43 -1.24 -15.77 -6.17
N GLU A 44 -1.31 -16.88 -6.87
CA GLU A 44 -0.26 -17.91 -6.85
C GLU A 44 1.07 -17.32 -7.34
N GLY A 45 2.14 -17.61 -6.60
CA GLY A 45 3.49 -17.11 -6.87
C GLY A 45 3.83 -15.73 -6.31
N ASP A 46 2.85 -14.98 -5.77
CA ASP A 46 3.08 -13.63 -5.25
C ASP A 46 4.08 -13.61 -4.08
N THR A 47 4.96 -12.63 -4.07
CA THR A 47 5.78 -12.25 -2.92
C THR A 47 4.98 -11.37 -1.98
N ILE A 48 4.80 -11.80 -0.72
CA ILE A 48 3.92 -11.14 0.24
C ILE A 48 4.69 -10.69 1.47
N VAL A 49 4.42 -9.47 1.93
CA VAL A 49 4.93 -8.95 3.21
C VAL A 49 3.77 -8.68 4.14
N ASP A 50 3.80 -9.27 5.35
CA ASP A 50 2.81 -9.06 6.42
C ASP A 50 3.39 -8.15 7.51
N LEU A 51 2.84 -6.96 7.65
CA LEU A 51 3.25 -5.94 8.62
C LEU A 51 2.41 -6.05 9.90
N GLY A 52 3.08 -6.27 11.04
CA GLY A 52 2.40 -6.60 12.30
C GLY A 52 1.89 -8.04 12.33
N ALA A 53 2.71 -8.95 11.85
CA ALA A 53 2.32 -10.32 11.51
C ALA A 53 2.06 -11.25 12.71
N ALA A 54 2.53 -10.92 13.93
CA ALA A 54 2.35 -11.81 15.08
C ALA A 54 0.86 -11.97 15.46
N PRO A 55 0.38 -13.18 15.74
CA PRO A 55 1.11 -14.44 15.96
C PRO A 55 1.40 -15.25 14.69
N GLY A 56 1.03 -14.80 13.48
CA GLY A 56 1.33 -15.46 12.21
C GLY A 56 0.10 -16.04 11.47
N GLY A 57 -1.12 -15.77 11.93
CA GLY A 57 -2.33 -16.31 11.27
C GLY A 57 -2.51 -15.84 9.83
N TRP A 58 -2.12 -14.61 9.50
CA TRP A 58 -2.15 -14.12 8.13
C TRP A 58 -1.00 -14.67 7.28
N LEU A 59 0.18 -14.89 7.88
CA LEU A 59 1.31 -15.55 7.21
C LEU A 59 0.97 -16.96 6.72
N GLU A 60 0.26 -17.75 7.56
CA GLU A 60 -0.18 -19.10 7.18
C GLU A 60 -1.13 -19.08 6.00
N VAL A 61 -2.08 -18.12 5.99
CA VAL A 61 -3.02 -17.94 4.88
C VAL A 61 -2.33 -17.44 3.61
N ALA A 62 -1.45 -16.43 3.75
CA ALA A 62 -0.67 -15.89 2.63
C ALA A 62 0.16 -17.00 1.96
N LYS A 63 0.86 -17.82 2.76
CA LYS A 63 1.60 -18.98 2.26
C LYS A 63 0.71 -19.97 1.53
N LYS A 64 -0.47 -20.27 2.09
CA LYS A 64 -1.42 -21.25 1.50
C LYS A 64 -1.99 -20.75 0.16
N ILE A 65 -2.24 -19.46 0.01
CA ILE A 65 -2.80 -18.88 -1.21
C ILE A 65 -1.72 -18.69 -2.27
N SER A 66 -0.60 -18.06 -1.89
CA SER A 66 0.43 -17.67 -2.83
C SER A 66 1.40 -18.82 -3.15
N GLY A 67 1.85 -19.56 -2.14
CA GLY A 67 2.96 -20.52 -2.32
C GLY A 67 4.31 -19.86 -2.68
N GLY A 68 4.34 -18.54 -2.88
CA GLY A 68 5.54 -17.78 -3.18
C GLY A 68 6.32 -17.35 -1.93
N LYS A 69 7.13 -16.30 -2.06
CA LYS A 69 7.93 -15.74 -0.97
C LYS A 69 7.04 -15.03 0.05
N ILE A 70 7.16 -15.38 1.33
CA ILE A 70 6.40 -14.77 2.41
C ILE A 70 7.37 -14.20 3.46
N VAL A 71 7.18 -12.93 3.82
CA VAL A 71 7.97 -12.24 4.85
C VAL A 71 7.02 -11.65 5.90
N GLY A 72 7.24 -11.98 7.17
CA GLY A 72 6.49 -11.42 8.30
C GLY A 72 7.34 -10.47 9.12
N VAL A 73 6.77 -9.32 9.51
CA VAL A 73 7.44 -8.32 10.35
C VAL A 73 6.57 -8.00 11.56
N ASP A 74 7.13 -8.02 12.77
CA ASP A 74 6.43 -7.61 14.00
C ASP A 74 7.44 -7.12 15.05
N LEU A 75 7.00 -6.26 15.94
CA LEU A 75 7.77 -5.86 17.13
C LEU A 75 8.03 -7.05 18.08
N ARG A 76 7.12 -8.01 18.07
CA ARG A 76 7.24 -9.27 18.83
C ARG A 76 7.87 -10.36 17.97
N ARG A 77 8.51 -11.31 18.62
CA ARG A 77 9.01 -12.51 17.94
C ARG A 77 7.82 -13.33 17.41
N ILE A 78 7.85 -13.67 16.13
CA ILE A 78 6.90 -14.59 15.50
C ILE A 78 7.46 -16.01 15.69
N LYS A 79 6.60 -16.95 16.11
CA LYS A 79 6.97 -18.37 16.17
C LYS A 79 7.22 -18.86 14.73
N GLU A 80 8.25 -19.63 14.53
CA GLU A 80 8.65 -20.14 13.22
C GLU A 80 7.49 -20.77 12.43
N ILE A 81 7.43 -20.47 11.15
CA ILE A 81 6.53 -21.05 10.15
C ILE A 81 7.41 -21.54 9.01
N GLU A 82 7.33 -22.80 8.68
CA GLU A 82 8.12 -23.42 7.60
C GLU A 82 7.95 -22.63 6.29
N GLY A 83 9.05 -22.25 5.64
CA GLY A 83 9.06 -21.51 4.37
C GLY A 83 8.54 -20.07 4.46
N VAL A 84 8.59 -19.45 5.66
CA VAL A 84 8.26 -18.05 5.90
C VAL A 84 9.44 -17.37 6.59
N ASP A 85 9.93 -16.28 6.03
CA ASP A 85 10.95 -15.46 6.67
C ASP A 85 10.29 -14.51 7.68
N THR A 86 10.94 -14.30 8.83
CA THR A 86 10.40 -13.40 9.84
C THR A 86 11.44 -12.40 10.33
N ILE A 87 11.04 -11.15 10.49
CA ILE A 87 11.84 -10.05 11.00
C ILE A 87 11.20 -9.58 12.32
N LYS A 88 11.99 -9.51 13.39
CA LYS A 88 11.63 -8.73 14.57
C LYS A 88 12.10 -7.29 14.34
N GLY A 89 11.17 -6.36 14.16
CA GLY A 89 11.51 -4.96 13.86
C GLY A 89 10.30 -4.05 13.85
N ASP A 90 10.59 -2.75 13.85
CA ASP A 90 9.60 -1.69 13.71
C ASP A 90 9.48 -1.32 12.23
N ILE A 91 8.26 -1.30 11.70
CA ILE A 91 7.97 -0.97 10.29
C ILE A 91 8.28 0.50 9.94
N THR A 92 8.50 1.36 10.93
CA THR A 92 8.92 2.75 10.72
C THR A 92 10.43 2.91 10.64
N SER A 93 11.19 1.87 11.02
CA SER A 93 12.65 1.89 11.01
C SER A 93 13.22 1.61 9.62
N ASP A 94 14.11 2.47 9.15
CA ASP A 94 14.80 2.26 7.87
C ASP A 94 15.64 0.96 7.86
N GLU A 95 16.17 0.53 9.01
CA GLU A 95 16.89 -0.74 9.13
C GLU A 95 15.94 -1.92 8.86
N THR A 96 14.73 -1.89 9.43
CA THR A 96 13.72 -2.92 9.19
C THR A 96 13.28 -2.94 7.73
N ILE A 97 13.05 -1.76 7.13
CA ILE A 97 12.67 -1.63 5.72
C ILE A 97 13.76 -2.19 4.80
N LYS A 98 15.03 -1.90 5.07
CA LYS A 98 16.15 -2.47 4.31
C LYS A 98 16.18 -4.00 4.38
N LYS A 99 15.99 -4.58 5.58
CA LYS A 99 15.91 -6.04 5.73
C LYS A 99 14.74 -6.66 4.96
N ILE A 100 13.58 -5.98 4.91
CA ILE A 100 12.46 -6.42 4.10
C ILE A 100 12.85 -6.42 2.62
N ILE A 101 13.44 -5.32 2.12
CA ILE A 101 13.86 -5.19 0.72
C ILE A 101 14.89 -6.27 0.35
N GLU A 102 15.85 -6.54 1.22
CA GLU A 102 16.84 -7.61 1.02
C GLU A 102 16.17 -8.99 0.89
N LEU A 103 15.16 -9.28 1.72
CA LEU A 103 14.44 -10.55 1.68
C LEU A 103 13.52 -10.68 0.47
N VAL A 104 12.79 -9.63 0.08
CA VAL A 104 11.88 -9.68 -1.09
C VAL A 104 12.64 -9.60 -2.41
N GLY A 105 13.87 -9.06 -2.40
CA GLY A 105 14.73 -8.91 -3.57
C GLY A 105 14.39 -7.69 -4.44
N GLU A 106 15.11 -7.53 -5.55
CA GLU A 106 15.01 -6.36 -6.44
C GLU A 106 13.61 -6.15 -7.07
N GLY A 107 12.82 -7.22 -7.19
CA GLY A 107 11.47 -7.14 -7.74
C GLY A 107 10.45 -6.47 -6.83
N GLY A 108 10.74 -6.34 -5.53
CA GLY A 108 9.80 -5.87 -4.52
C GLY A 108 8.66 -6.86 -4.22
N ALA A 109 7.76 -6.47 -3.32
CA ALA A 109 6.60 -7.29 -2.95
C ALA A 109 5.43 -7.09 -3.92
N ASP A 110 4.73 -8.18 -4.25
CA ASP A 110 3.46 -8.14 -4.98
C ASP A 110 2.33 -7.59 -4.13
N VAL A 111 2.30 -8.03 -2.87
CA VAL A 111 1.25 -7.66 -1.92
C VAL A 111 1.84 -7.34 -0.55
N VAL A 112 1.41 -6.23 0.04
CA VAL A 112 1.65 -5.91 1.44
C VAL A 112 0.33 -6.01 2.18
N ILE A 113 0.31 -6.76 3.28
CA ILE A 113 -0.85 -6.94 4.14
C ILE A 113 -0.54 -6.47 5.56
N CYS A 114 -1.56 -5.99 6.29
CA CYS A 114 -1.39 -5.51 7.66
C CYS A 114 -2.68 -5.69 8.47
N ASP A 115 -2.71 -6.62 9.41
CA ASP A 115 -3.81 -6.78 10.39
C ASP A 115 -3.39 -6.26 11.79
N ALA A 116 -2.36 -5.41 11.86
CA ALA A 116 -1.92 -4.82 13.11
C ALA A 116 -2.99 -3.94 13.76
N ALA A 117 -2.99 -3.89 15.09
CA ALA A 117 -3.81 -2.97 15.86
C ALA A 117 -2.93 -2.27 16.91
N PRO A 118 -3.20 -1.00 17.22
CA PRO A 118 -2.53 -0.32 18.31
C PRO A 118 -2.91 -0.96 19.67
N ASN A 119 -2.11 -0.69 20.70
CA ASN A 119 -2.50 -1.02 22.06
C ASN A 119 -3.70 -0.17 22.47
N LEU A 120 -4.81 -0.82 22.77
CA LEU A 120 -6.06 -0.15 23.13
C LEU A 120 -5.98 0.43 24.54
N SER A 121 -6.32 1.71 24.67
CA SER A 121 -6.40 2.43 25.94
C SER A 121 -7.79 2.36 26.56
N GLY A 122 -8.81 2.02 25.78
CA GLY A 122 -10.22 2.12 26.12
C GLY A 122 -10.82 3.51 25.86
N ASN A 123 -10.02 4.49 25.46
CA ASN A 123 -10.48 5.79 24.99
C ASN A 123 -10.59 5.73 23.46
N TRP A 124 -11.83 5.80 22.96
CA TRP A 124 -12.10 5.61 21.52
C TRP A 124 -11.34 6.61 20.63
N SER A 125 -11.36 7.89 20.96
CA SER A 125 -10.69 8.91 20.14
C SER A 125 -9.18 8.69 20.06
N LEU A 126 -8.56 8.32 21.18
CA LEU A 126 -7.13 8.01 21.24
C LEU A 126 -6.80 6.71 20.47
N ASP A 127 -7.61 5.68 20.64
CA ASP A 127 -7.40 4.39 19.98
C ASP A 127 -7.62 4.50 18.46
N HIS A 128 -8.59 5.34 18.03
CA HIS A 128 -8.81 5.65 16.62
C HIS A 128 -7.61 6.42 16.02
N ALA A 129 -7.14 7.48 16.68
CA ALA A 129 -5.98 8.24 16.21
C ALA A 129 -4.73 7.34 16.07
N ARG A 130 -4.45 6.50 17.08
CA ARG A 130 -3.34 5.52 17.02
C ARG A 130 -3.50 4.51 15.89
N SER A 131 -4.73 4.10 15.58
CA SER A 131 -4.99 3.23 14.43
C SER A 131 -4.65 3.93 13.11
N ILE A 132 -5.02 5.20 12.95
CA ILE A 132 -4.68 6.00 11.77
C ILE A 132 -3.17 6.19 11.64
N ASP A 133 -2.45 6.48 12.72
CA ASP A 133 -0.98 6.63 12.71
C ASP A 133 -0.30 5.33 12.29
N LEU A 134 -0.74 4.20 12.87
CA LEU A 134 -0.21 2.88 12.54
C LEU A 134 -0.45 2.52 11.07
N THR A 135 -1.67 2.74 10.57
CA THR A 135 -2.01 2.43 9.18
C THR A 135 -1.35 3.38 8.18
N THR A 136 -1.11 4.63 8.56
CA THR A 136 -0.31 5.57 7.77
C THR A 136 1.15 5.10 7.68
N SER A 137 1.73 4.67 8.79
CA SER A 137 3.09 4.08 8.81
C SER A 137 3.17 2.81 7.96
N ALA A 138 2.14 1.96 8.01
CA ALA A 138 2.06 0.77 7.17
C ALA A 138 1.96 1.11 5.67
N LEU A 139 1.21 2.16 5.30
CA LEU A 139 1.11 2.65 3.92
C LEU A 139 2.46 3.18 3.42
N GLU A 140 3.16 3.99 4.22
CA GLU A 140 4.46 4.53 3.83
C GLU A 140 5.54 3.43 3.71
N CYS A 141 5.51 2.42 4.61
CA CYS A 141 6.34 1.23 4.46
C CYS A 141 5.99 0.46 3.17
N ALA A 142 4.69 0.22 2.92
CA ALA A 142 4.22 -0.48 1.72
C ALA A 142 4.67 0.20 0.43
N LYS A 143 4.61 1.54 0.34
CA LYS A 143 5.08 2.31 -0.82
C LYS A 143 6.57 2.14 -1.11
N LYS A 144 7.39 1.87 -0.08
CA LYS A 144 8.84 1.64 -0.23
C LYS A 144 9.20 0.22 -0.68
N ILE A 145 8.33 -0.77 -0.40
CA ILE A 145 8.62 -2.19 -0.60
C ILE A 145 7.79 -2.87 -1.68
N LEU A 146 6.64 -2.28 -2.07
CA LEU A 146 5.82 -2.79 -3.16
C LEU A 146 6.48 -2.55 -4.51
N LYS A 147 6.37 -3.51 -5.40
CA LYS A 147 6.65 -3.30 -6.82
C LYS A 147 5.60 -2.39 -7.48
N PRO A 148 5.90 -1.79 -8.63
CA PRO A 148 4.90 -1.11 -9.45
C PRO A 148 3.68 -2.01 -9.67
N LYS A 149 2.48 -1.45 -9.52
CA LYS A 149 1.19 -2.17 -9.62
C LYS A 149 0.96 -3.23 -8.51
N GLY A 150 1.77 -3.26 -7.45
CA GLY A 150 1.55 -4.08 -6.26
C GLY A 150 0.27 -3.69 -5.51
N HIS A 151 -0.11 -4.50 -4.53
CA HIS A 151 -1.37 -4.38 -3.81
C HIS A 151 -1.16 -4.20 -2.31
N PHE A 152 -2.12 -3.55 -1.65
CA PHE A 152 -2.08 -3.26 -0.23
C PHE A 152 -3.40 -3.62 0.44
N ILE A 153 -3.33 -4.29 1.60
CA ILE A 153 -4.48 -4.58 2.47
C ILE A 153 -4.11 -4.12 3.87
N VAL A 154 -4.93 -3.29 4.49
CA VAL A 154 -4.68 -2.82 5.85
C VAL A 154 -5.95 -2.72 6.66
N LYS A 155 -5.88 -3.14 7.94
CA LYS A 155 -6.95 -2.91 8.91
C LYS A 155 -6.86 -1.50 9.47
N VAL A 156 -7.99 -0.82 9.56
CA VAL A 156 -8.14 0.50 10.15
C VAL A 156 -9.42 0.56 10.99
N PHE A 157 -9.46 1.41 12.01
CA PHE A 157 -10.71 1.69 12.74
C PHE A 157 -11.51 2.77 12.02
N GLN A 158 -12.82 2.54 11.89
CA GLN A 158 -13.73 3.56 11.37
C GLN A 158 -13.91 4.67 12.41
N GLY A 159 -13.85 5.93 11.97
CA GLY A 159 -14.00 7.12 12.81
C GLY A 159 -13.80 8.38 11.97
N ASP A 160 -13.68 9.53 12.63
CA ASP A 160 -13.66 10.84 11.99
C ASP A 160 -12.52 11.01 10.97
N MET A 161 -11.34 10.44 11.25
CA MET A 161 -10.16 10.52 10.37
C MET A 161 -10.13 9.45 9.27
N PHE A 162 -11.10 8.51 9.25
CA PHE A 162 -11.11 7.41 8.27
C PHE A 162 -11.19 7.90 6.83
N LYS A 163 -11.98 8.95 6.58
CA LYS A 163 -12.13 9.51 5.22
C LYS A 163 -10.79 10.04 4.69
N GLU A 164 -10.09 10.82 5.51
CA GLU A 164 -8.77 11.37 5.14
C GLU A 164 -7.76 10.26 4.85
N TYR A 165 -7.76 9.21 5.66
CA TYR A 165 -6.91 8.04 5.42
C TYR A 165 -7.27 7.33 4.10
N MET A 166 -8.57 7.14 3.82
CA MET A 166 -9.02 6.58 2.54
C MET A 166 -8.56 7.41 1.34
N ASP A 167 -8.57 8.73 1.46
CA ASP A 167 -8.10 9.61 0.40
C ASP A 167 -6.58 9.46 0.18
N LYS A 168 -5.75 9.37 1.23
CA LYS A 168 -4.31 9.04 1.13
C LYS A 168 -4.05 7.72 0.38
N VAL A 169 -4.87 6.69 0.65
CA VAL A 169 -4.75 5.41 -0.06
C VAL A 169 -5.19 5.55 -1.52
N ARG A 170 -6.25 6.31 -1.81
CA ARG A 170 -6.70 6.59 -3.19
C ARG A 170 -5.64 7.31 -4.02
N ASP A 171 -4.91 8.24 -3.41
CA ASP A 171 -3.83 8.97 -4.07
C ASP A 171 -2.64 8.05 -4.41
N SER A 172 -2.56 6.90 -3.76
CA SER A 172 -1.44 5.96 -3.92
C SER A 172 -1.77 4.74 -4.80
N PHE A 173 -3.06 4.44 -5.05
CA PHE A 173 -3.47 3.23 -5.79
C PHE A 173 -4.54 3.52 -6.83
N THR A 174 -4.48 2.83 -7.96
CA THR A 174 -5.47 2.97 -9.06
C THR A 174 -6.89 2.61 -8.63
N TYR A 175 -7.03 1.69 -7.68
CA TYR A 175 -8.32 1.27 -7.13
C TYR A 175 -8.23 1.15 -5.61
N THR A 176 -9.20 1.71 -4.91
CA THR A 176 -9.29 1.65 -3.45
C THR A 176 -10.69 1.33 -3.01
N ARG A 177 -10.83 0.38 -2.08
CA ARG A 177 -12.11 -0.02 -1.51
C ARG A 177 -12.00 -0.36 -0.03
N ALA A 178 -13.02 0.02 0.73
CA ALA A 178 -13.22 -0.47 2.08
C ALA A 178 -14.08 -1.74 2.08
N PHE A 179 -13.75 -2.70 2.94
CA PHE A 179 -14.46 -3.98 3.06
C PHE A 179 -14.43 -4.50 4.50
N SER A 180 -15.57 -4.98 4.99
CA SER A 180 -15.67 -5.63 6.29
C SER A 180 -15.94 -7.13 6.08
N PRO A 181 -14.97 -8.02 6.38
CA PRO A 181 -15.18 -9.46 6.30
C PRO A 181 -16.22 -9.93 7.33
N LYS A 182 -16.99 -10.96 7.00
CA LYS A 182 -17.93 -11.61 7.94
C LYS A 182 -17.23 -12.17 9.18
N ALA A 183 -15.96 -12.49 9.06
CA ALA A 183 -15.12 -12.92 10.18
C ALA A 183 -14.74 -11.77 11.13
N SER A 184 -14.98 -10.50 10.80
CA SER A 184 -14.93 -9.38 11.75
C SER A 184 -16.10 -9.48 12.71
N ARG A 185 -15.89 -9.09 13.98
CA ARG A 185 -16.98 -9.04 14.96
C ARG A 185 -17.94 -7.90 14.62
N GLN A 186 -19.23 -8.11 14.79
CA GLN A 186 -20.26 -7.10 14.46
C GLN A 186 -20.08 -5.78 15.25
N GLU A 187 -19.54 -5.89 16.47
CA GLU A 187 -19.31 -4.74 17.34
C GLU A 187 -17.92 -4.10 17.15
N SER A 188 -17.11 -4.63 16.24
CA SER A 188 -15.78 -4.08 15.96
C SER A 188 -15.88 -2.93 14.96
N ALA A 189 -15.25 -1.82 15.29
CA ALA A 189 -15.09 -0.72 14.36
C ALA A 189 -14.03 -0.99 13.28
N GLU A 190 -13.47 -2.21 13.22
CA GLU A 190 -12.47 -2.60 12.25
C GLU A 190 -13.05 -2.70 10.83
N ILE A 191 -12.37 -2.08 9.89
CA ILE A 191 -12.62 -2.21 8.46
C ILE A 191 -11.29 -2.40 7.75
N TYR A 192 -11.30 -3.05 6.60
CA TYR A 192 -10.10 -3.24 5.77
C TYR A 192 -10.14 -2.30 4.58
N VAL A 193 -9.05 -1.59 4.37
CA VAL A 193 -8.82 -0.80 3.17
C VAL A 193 -7.95 -1.61 2.22
N ILE A 194 -8.40 -1.73 0.99
CA ILE A 194 -7.76 -2.50 -0.07
C ILE A 194 -7.36 -1.51 -1.16
N GLY A 195 -6.06 -1.35 -1.37
CA GLY A 195 -5.47 -0.61 -2.48
C GLY A 195 -4.93 -1.58 -3.53
N LYS A 196 -5.33 -1.42 -4.78
CA LYS A 196 -4.82 -2.24 -5.89
C LYS A 196 -4.07 -1.39 -6.89
N LYS A 197 -2.96 -1.93 -7.37
CA LYS A 197 -2.09 -1.33 -8.38
C LYS A 197 -1.50 -0.02 -7.89
N LEU A 198 -0.43 -0.15 -7.09
CA LEU A 198 0.36 1.00 -6.63
C LEU A 198 0.76 1.86 -7.81
N LEU A 199 0.47 3.15 -7.69
CA LEU A 199 0.83 4.18 -8.64
C LEU A 199 2.28 4.59 -8.36
N THR A 200 3.18 4.25 -9.28
CA THR A 200 4.59 4.66 -9.21
C THR A 200 4.89 5.52 -10.40
N ALA A 201 5.25 6.77 -10.15
CA ALA A 201 5.80 7.63 -11.18
C ALA A 201 7.26 7.25 -11.42
N PRO A 202 7.68 6.95 -12.65
CA PRO A 202 9.08 6.66 -12.97
C PRO A 202 9.97 7.91 -12.95
N LEU A 203 9.38 9.06 -12.63
CA LEU A 203 10.03 10.39 -12.67
C LEU A 203 10.08 11.01 -11.29
N LYS A 204 11.11 11.83 -11.07
CA LYS A 204 11.26 12.66 -9.86
C LYS A 204 11.23 14.14 -10.23
N ILE A 205 10.87 14.99 -9.26
CA ILE A 205 11.02 16.45 -9.40
C ILE A 205 12.49 16.74 -9.68
N ASP A 206 12.74 17.72 -10.55
CA ASP A 206 14.05 18.13 -11.07
C ASP A 206 14.68 17.22 -12.13
N ASP A 207 14.10 16.05 -12.44
CA ASP A 207 14.54 15.24 -13.57
C ASP A 207 14.42 16.02 -14.89
N LYS A 208 15.34 15.76 -15.81
CA LYS A 208 15.41 16.45 -17.12
C LYS A 208 15.40 15.44 -18.24
N PHE A 209 14.54 15.67 -19.23
CA PHE A 209 14.39 14.79 -20.39
C PHE A 209 14.32 15.59 -21.68
N ASP A 210 14.87 15.02 -22.76
CA ASP A 210 14.62 15.51 -24.12
C ASP A 210 13.41 14.75 -24.68
N VAL A 211 12.35 15.47 -24.98
CA VAL A 211 11.08 14.88 -25.40
C VAL A 211 10.52 15.56 -26.66
N THR A 212 9.77 14.80 -27.43
CA THR A 212 8.98 15.35 -28.53
C THR A 212 7.53 15.55 -28.10
N ILE A 213 6.96 16.71 -28.34
CA ILE A 213 5.55 16.99 -28.04
C ILE A 213 4.66 16.19 -29.00
N LYS A 214 3.89 15.25 -28.48
CA LYS A 214 3.04 14.35 -29.27
C LYS A 214 1.66 14.93 -29.54
N LYS A 215 1.11 15.71 -28.62
CA LYS A 215 -0.22 16.34 -28.73
C LYS A 215 -0.24 17.66 -27.94
N ILE A 216 -1.25 18.47 -28.23
CA ILE A 216 -1.62 19.62 -27.41
C ILE A 216 -2.93 19.26 -26.70
N GLY A 217 -2.96 19.40 -25.38
CA GLY A 217 -4.14 19.16 -24.55
C GLY A 217 -5.18 20.27 -24.70
N SER A 218 -6.39 20.02 -24.22
CA SER A 218 -7.52 20.96 -24.30
C SER A 218 -7.27 22.31 -23.59
N LYS A 219 -6.32 22.34 -22.64
CA LYS A 219 -5.90 23.56 -21.91
C LYS A 219 -4.67 24.24 -22.50
N GLY A 220 -4.22 23.82 -23.70
CA GLY A 220 -3.05 24.40 -24.37
C GLY A 220 -1.70 23.78 -23.97
N ASN A 221 -1.66 22.94 -22.95
CA ASN A 221 -0.42 22.28 -22.50
C ASN A 221 0.07 21.26 -23.51
N GLY A 222 1.39 21.19 -23.72
CA GLY A 222 2.00 20.10 -24.50
C GLY A 222 1.86 18.77 -23.77
N ILE A 223 1.68 17.68 -24.52
CA ILE A 223 1.69 16.32 -24.00
C ILE A 223 2.87 15.57 -24.59
N ALA A 224 3.76 15.13 -23.72
CA ALA A 224 4.89 14.28 -24.02
C ALA A 224 4.84 12.98 -23.20
N PHE A 225 5.73 12.04 -23.53
CA PHE A 225 5.86 10.77 -22.81
C PHE A 225 7.33 10.52 -22.45
N VAL A 226 7.56 10.05 -21.24
CA VAL A 226 8.84 9.53 -20.75
C VAL A 226 8.58 8.11 -20.29
N GLU A 227 9.14 7.09 -20.95
CA GLU A 227 8.87 5.66 -20.64
C GLU A 227 7.37 5.33 -20.50
N ASP A 228 6.56 5.76 -21.46
CA ASP A 228 5.09 5.65 -21.46
C ASP A 228 4.35 6.44 -20.38
N PHE A 229 5.06 7.18 -19.52
CA PHE A 229 4.47 8.04 -18.53
C PHE A 229 4.10 9.41 -19.10
N VAL A 230 2.88 9.87 -18.83
CA VAL A 230 2.35 11.13 -19.39
C VAL A 230 3.01 12.33 -18.71
N VAL A 231 3.53 13.26 -19.48
CA VAL A 231 4.07 14.53 -18.99
C VAL A 231 3.35 15.70 -19.66
N PHE A 232 2.73 16.56 -18.86
CA PHE A 232 2.13 17.81 -19.30
C PHE A 232 3.16 18.93 -19.26
N VAL A 233 3.52 19.47 -20.43
CA VAL A 233 4.44 20.59 -20.56
C VAL A 233 3.65 21.89 -20.48
N GLN A 234 3.93 22.74 -19.48
CA GLN A 234 3.13 23.92 -19.17
C GLN A 234 3.41 25.12 -20.05
N ASP A 235 4.55 25.12 -20.74
CA ASP A 235 4.94 26.21 -21.66
C ASP A 235 4.23 26.11 -23.00
N GLU A 236 4.21 27.23 -23.74
CA GLU A 236 3.74 27.24 -25.14
C GLU A 236 4.64 26.38 -26.02
N VAL A 237 4.08 25.32 -26.54
CA VAL A 237 4.75 24.37 -27.43
C VAL A 237 3.81 23.94 -28.56
N LYS A 238 4.38 23.43 -29.67
CA LYS A 238 3.62 22.89 -30.79
C LYS A 238 3.85 21.40 -30.89
N LYS A 239 2.86 20.70 -31.49
CA LYS A 239 3.04 19.28 -31.82
C LYS A 239 4.25 19.12 -32.73
N GLY A 240 5.15 18.22 -32.39
CA GLY A 240 6.39 17.95 -33.11
C GLY A 240 7.61 18.68 -32.56
N ASP A 241 7.44 19.66 -31.66
CA ASP A 241 8.59 20.35 -31.06
C ASP A 241 9.44 19.35 -30.27
N LEU A 242 10.75 19.42 -30.47
CA LEU A 242 11.76 18.75 -29.67
C LEU A 242 12.24 19.74 -28.58
N VAL A 243 12.03 19.40 -27.31
CA VAL A 243 12.32 20.27 -26.20
C VAL A 243 13.00 19.51 -25.06
N ARG A 244 13.90 20.16 -24.35
CA ARG A 244 14.37 19.70 -23.04
C ARG A 244 13.44 20.23 -21.97
N ILE A 245 12.87 19.31 -21.21
CA ILE A 245 11.96 19.62 -20.11
C ILE A 245 12.61 19.34 -18.76
N LYS A 246 12.14 20.06 -17.74
CA LYS A 246 12.43 19.79 -16.33
C LYS A 246 11.13 19.46 -15.61
N ILE A 247 11.10 18.36 -14.88
CA ILE A 247 9.93 17.94 -14.09
C ILE A 247 9.78 18.89 -12.88
N VAL A 248 8.60 19.46 -12.72
CA VAL A 248 8.29 20.42 -11.63
C VAL A 248 7.27 19.90 -10.63
N ASP A 249 6.42 18.94 -11.04
CA ASP A 249 5.47 18.27 -10.16
C ASP A 249 5.21 16.84 -10.67
N VAL A 250 5.07 15.88 -9.76
CA VAL A 250 4.85 14.47 -10.09
C VAL A 250 3.59 13.99 -9.39
N LYS A 251 2.65 13.48 -10.17
CA LYS A 251 1.44 12.81 -9.71
C LYS A 251 1.56 11.30 -10.02
N PRO A 252 0.73 10.46 -9.41
CA PRO A 252 0.81 9.02 -9.61
C PRO A 252 0.68 8.56 -11.09
N GLU A 253 -0.10 9.27 -11.91
CA GLU A 253 -0.40 8.87 -13.30
C GLU A 253 0.19 9.82 -14.35
N PHE A 254 0.68 10.99 -13.95
CA PHE A 254 1.27 12.00 -14.85
C PHE A 254 2.21 12.94 -14.09
N ALA A 255 3.01 13.70 -14.84
CA ALA A 255 3.83 14.76 -14.29
C ALA A 255 3.58 16.10 -15.00
N PHE A 256 3.98 17.19 -14.34
CA PHE A 256 4.09 18.50 -14.97
C PHE A 256 5.56 18.85 -15.17
N ALA A 257 5.85 19.51 -16.28
CA ALA A 257 7.18 19.96 -16.65
C ALA A 257 7.16 21.35 -17.26
N ILE A 258 8.30 22.03 -17.18
CA ILE A 258 8.58 23.28 -17.90
C ILE A 258 9.68 23.06 -18.93
N VAL A 259 9.69 23.85 -19.99
CA VAL A 259 10.72 23.85 -21.01
C VAL A 259 11.96 24.58 -20.49
N ILE A 260 13.13 23.94 -20.57
CA ILE A 260 14.42 24.55 -20.18
C ILE A 260 15.36 24.71 -21.39
N ALA A 261 15.05 24.10 -22.54
CA ALA A 261 15.72 24.36 -23.81
C ALA A 261 14.82 23.92 -24.98
N ARG A 262 15.00 24.55 -26.13
CA ARG A 262 14.34 24.22 -27.39
C ARG A 262 15.37 23.80 -28.42
N TYR A 263 15.03 22.86 -29.27
CA TYR A 263 15.89 22.38 -30.34
C TYR A 263 15.31 22.73 -31.70
N ALA A 264 16.17 23.03 -32.67
CA ALA A 264 15.77 23.13 -34.06
C ALA A 264 15.53 21.71 -34.63
N PRO A 265 14.84 21.60 -35.81
CA PRO A 265 14.57 20.29 -36.43
C PRO A 265 15.83 19.48 -36.76
N ASP A 266 16.98 20.11 -36.89
CA ASP A 266 18.29 19.50 -37.07
C ASP A 266 18.99 19.06 -35.77
N GLY A 267 18.33 19.25 -34.62
CA GLY A 267 18.85 18.89 -33.30
C GLY A 267 19.78 19.93 -32.67
N SER A 268 20.05 21.05 -33.32
CA SER A 268 20.82 22.15 -32.74
C SER A 268 20.00 22.91 -31.69
N LYS A 269 20.66 23.35 -30.59
CA LYS A 269 20.01 24.14 -29.54
C LYS A 269 19.65 25.52 -30.08
N LYS A 270 18.38 25.92 -29.98
CA LYS A 270 17.97 27.30 -30.27
C LYS A 270 18.46 28.18 -29.12
N GLU A 271 19.31 29.17 -29.43
CA GLU A 271 19.59 30.30 -28.54
C GLU A 271 18.37 31.20 -28.51
N GLU A 272 17.85 31.50 -27.33
CA GLU A 272 16.85 32.56 -27.13
C GLU A 272 17.51 33.93 -27.09
#